data_9f8f342651d6b566e851db542294e966
#
_entry.id   9f8f342651d6b566e851db542294e966
#
_cell.length_a   1.000
_cell.length_b   1.000
_cell.length_c   1.000
_cell.angle_alpha   90.00
_cell.angle_beta   90.00
_cell.angle_gamma   90.00
#
_symmetry.space_group_name_H-M   'P 1'
#
loop_
_entity.id
_entity.type
_entity.pdbx_description
1 polymer ?
#
loop_
_entity_poly.entity_id
_entity_poly.type
_entity_poly.pdbx_seq_one_letter_code
_entity_poly.pdbx_strand_id
1 'polypeptide(L)'
;MNTGEDIQGLRKIIDFTRLISIFILAIHFYLFCYRAFADWQLTAPITDRIIANIQKTGLFSDILLAKLAALLCLFISLVGAKGRKDEKEKAKTIVSYFCCGLLLYFASILVLYIDSTITVIALSYIGITIVGYLLVLTGGVRLTRLIKNHLDKDIFNELNETFPQEERLLENEYSVNLPAKYRMRERLRDSWINIINPFRGLLV
;
A
#
# COMPACT_ATOMS: atom_id res chain seq x y z
N MET A 1 2.62 19.59 -11.73
CA MET A 1 4.00 19.03 -11.66
C MET A 1 4.31 18.84 -10.18
N ASN A 2 4.40 17.60 -9.71
CA ASN A 2 4.83 17.36 -8.33
C ASN A 2 6.34 17.57 -8.26
N THR A 3 6.78 18.57 -7.51
CA THR A 3 8.20 18.81 -7.28
C THR A 3 8.81 17.67 -6.46
N GLY A 4 10.13 17.45 -6.57
CA GLY A 4 10.80 16.39 -5.80
C GLY A 4 10.64 16.56 -4.29
N GLU A 5 10.47 17.80 -3.82
CA GLU A 5 10.24 18.14 -2.42
C GLU A 5 8.87 17.66 -1.91
N ASP A 6 7.80 17.81 -2.71
CA ASP A 6 6.45 17.33 -2.37
C ASP A 6 6.45 15.81 -2.17
N ILE A 7 7.21 15.08 -3.01
CA ILE A 7 7.31 13.63 -2.91
C ILE A 7 8.08 13.21 -1.65
N GLN A 8 9.11 13.95 -1.25
CA GLN A 8 9.85 13.68 -0.02
C GLN A 8 9.02 13.99 1.22
N GLY A 9 8.29 15.12 1.22
CA GLY A 9 7.36 15.50 2.27
C GLY A 9 6.29 14.42 2.49
N LEU A 10 5.66 13.95 1.41
CA LEU A 10 4.66 12.89 1.47
C LEU A 10 5.21 11.58 2.06
N ARG A 11 6.44 11.19 1.71
CA ARG A 11 7.08 9.99 2.28
C ARG A 11 7.28 10.11 3.78
N LYS A 12 7.76 11.26 4.27
CA LYS A 12 7.93 11.50 5.71
C LYS A 12 6.61 11.39 6.47
N ILE A 13 5.52 11.93 5.92
CA ILE A 13 4.18 11.83 6.52
C ILE A 13 3.73 10.38 6.61
N ILE A 14 3.93 9.59 5.55
CA ILE A 14 3.58 8.16 5.51
C ILE A 14 4.36 7.37 6.56
N ASP A 15 5.66 7.56 6.61
CA ASP A 15 6.52 6.85 7.57
C ASP A 15 6.18 7.25 9.02
N PHE A 16 5.89 8.53 9.25
CA PHE A 16 5.45 9.02 10.56
C PHE A 16 4.09 8.46 10.97
N THR A 17 3.11 8.39 10.06
CA THR A 17 1.79 7.80 10.35
C THR A 17 1.90 6.31 10.67
N ARG A 18 2.79 5.59 9.99
CA ARG A 18 3.07 4.17 10.30
C ARG A 18 3.69 4.02 11.68
N LEU A 19 4.62 4.90 12.03
CA LEU A 19 5.26 4.91 13.34
C LEU A 19 4.24 5.19 14.45
N ILE A 20 3.33 6.15 14.25
CA ILE A 20 2.22 6.41 15.18
C ILE A 20 1.34 5.16 15.35
N SER A 21 1.00 4.46 14.27
CA SER A 21 0.23 3.21 14.34
C SER A 21 0.90 2.17 15.24
N ILE A 22 2.22 2.00 15.09
CA ILE A 22 3.01 1.06 15.92
C ILE A 22 3.04 1.52 17.38
N PHE A 23 3.18 2.81 17.64
CA PHE A 23 3.15 3.36 19.00
C PHE A 23 1.80 3.16 19.68
N ILE A 24 0.69 3.40 18.97
CA ILE A 24 -0.66 3.12 19.49
C ILE A 24 -0.77 1.64 19.87
N LEU A 25 -0.28 0.74 19.02
CA LEU A 25 -0.32 -0.69 19.27
C LEU A 25 0.57 -1.10 20.47
N ALA A 26 1.75 -0.49 20.62
CA ALA A 26 2.64 -0.74 21.75
C ALA A 26 2.02 -0.29 23.09
N ILE A 27 1.43 0.90 23.12
CA ILE A 27 0.71 1.42 24.30
C ILE A 27 -0.51 0.53 24.61
N HIS A 28 -1.23 0.10 23.59
CA HIS A 28 -2.35 -0.82 23.71
C HIS A 28 -1.92 -2.13 24.40
N PHE A 29 -0.82 -2.75 23.97
CA PHE A 29 -0.30 -3.97 24.59
C PHE A 29 0.10 -3.74 26.04
N TYR A 30 0.79 -2.64 26.33
CA TYR A 30 1.18 -2.32 27.68
C TYR A 30 -0.02 -2.17 28.63
N LEU A 31 -1.09 -1.49 28.18
CA LEU A 31 -2.29 -1.27 29.01
C LEU A 31 -3.10 -2.55 29.23
N PHE A 32 -3.39 -3.28 28.16
CA PHE A 32 -4.27 -4.46 28.25
C PHE A 32 -3.57 -5.71 28.75
N CYS A 33 -2.25 -5.81 28.61
CA CYS A 33 -1.45 -6.89 29.14
C CYS A 33 -0.61 -6.47 30.36
N TYR A 34 -0.99 -5.39 31.07
CA TYR A 34 -0.20 -4.78 32.16
C TYR A 34 0.27 -5.79 33.21
N ARG A 35 -0.59 -6.74 33.62
CA ARG A 35 -0.21 -7.79 34.58
C ARG A 35 0.95 -8.63 34.13
N ALA A 36 0.98 -9.02 32.85
CA ALA A 36 2.10 -9.77 32.29
C ALA A 36 3.39 -8.92 32.23
N PHE A 37 3.28 -7.64 31.86
CA PHE A 37 4.43 -6.73 31.88
C PHE A 37 4.98 -6.50 33.28
N ALA A 38 4.12 -6.49 34.31
CA ALA A 38 4.52 -6.39 35.69
C ALA A 38 5.26 -7.67 36.18
N ASP A 39 4.76 -8.84 35.82
CA ASP A 39 5.41 -10.13 36.10
C ASP A 39 6.78 -10.24 35.42
N TRP A 40 6.94 -9.67 34.25
CA TRP A 40 8.22 -9.59 33.52
C TRP A 40 9.15 -8.47 34.00
N GLN A 41 8.75 -7.69 35.03
CA GLN A 41 9.51 -6.56 35.56
C GLN A 41 9.80 -5.47 34.51
N LEU A 42 8.91 -5.31 33.51
CA LEU A 42 9.01 -4.32 32.44
C LEU A 42 8.21 -3.04 32.73
N THR A 43 7.73 -2.88 33.97
CA THR A 43 7.00 -1.68 34.41
C THR A 43 7.93 -0.73 35.17
N ALA A 44 7.76 0.58 34.93
CA ALA A 44 8.49 1.61 35.66
C ALA A 44 7.53 2.74 36.08
N PRO A 45 7.73 3.38 37.25
CA PRO A 45 6.82 4.42 37.75
C PRO A 45 6.70 5.63 36.80
N ILE A 46 7.74 5.92 36.04
CA ILE A 46 7.74 7.00 35.04
C ILE A 46 6.86 6.60 33.85
N THR A 47 7.03 5.37 33.35
CA THR A 47 6.23 4.84 32.22
C THR A 47 4.77 4.80 32.59
N ASP A 48 4.45 4.33 33.79
CA ASP A 48 3.05 4.24 34.27
C ASP A 48 2.39 5.62 34.37
N ARG A 49 3.10 6.66 34.83
CA ARG A 49 2.59 8.05 34.86
C ARG A 49 2.29 8.58 33.45
N ILE A 50 3.19 8.36 32.49
CA ILE A 50 3.02 8.80 31.10
C ILE A 50 1.80 8.12 30.50
N ILE A 51 1.70 6.81 30.66
CA ILE A 51 0.63 6.00 30.08
C ILE A 51 -0.71 6.29 30.75
N ALA A 52 -0.75 6.53 32.07
CA ALA A 52 -1.95 6.97 32.76
C ALA A 52 -2.50 8.31 32.22
N ASN A 53 -1.63 9.24 31.82
CA ASN A 53 -2.07 10.47 31.17
C ASN A 53 -2.60 10.24 29.74
N ILE A 54 -1.97 9.33 28.99
CA ILE A 54 -2.43 8.94 27.65
C ILE A 54 -3.80 8.24 27.74
N GLN A 55 -4.02 7.41 28.75
CA GLN A 55 -5.31 6.73 28.97
C GLN A 55 -6.47 7.70 29.18
N LYS A 56 -6.21 8.88 29.78
CA LYS A 56 -7.23 9.93 29.96
C LYS A 56 -7.76 10.50 28.64
N THR A 57 -7.08 10.29 27.52
CA THR A 57 -7.57 10.72 26.19
C THR A 57 -8.79 9.95 25.72
N GLY A 58 -9.14 8.84 26.36
CA GLY A 58 -10.27 7.98 26.00
C GLY A 58 -9.98 7.03 24.83
N LEU A 59 -8.87 7.18 24.12
CA LEU A 59 -8.51 6.32 22.97
C LEU A 59 -8.30 4.85 23.38
N PHE A 60 -7.88 4.63 24.62
CA PHE A 60 -7.57 3.32 25.19
C PHE A 60 -8.64 2.86 26.20
N SER A 61 -9.84 3.41 26.14
CA SER A 61 -10.97 3.00 27.00
C SER A 61 -11.45 1.59 26.67
N ASP A 62 -11.34 1.21 25.37
CA ASP A 62 -11.76 -0.09 24.88
C ASP A 62 -10.67 -0.70 23.98
N ILE A 63 -10.54 -2.03 24.05
CA ILE A 63 -9.62 -2.83 23.23
C ILE A 63 -9.87 -2.58 21.74
N LEU A 64 -11.12 -2.57 21.35
CA LEU A 64 -11.52 -2.45 19.96
C LEU A 64 -11.23 -1.05 19.42
N LEU A 65 -11.48 -0.01 20.22
CA LEU A 65 -11.21 1.38 19.83
C LEU A 65 -9.72 1.61 19.58
N ALA A 66 -8.85 1.14 20.46
CA ALA A 66 -7.40 1.27 20.30
C ALA A 66 -6.89 0.51 19.05
N LYS A 67 -7.40 -0.69 18.81
CA LYS A 67 -7.08 -1.48 17.61
C LYS A 67 -7.55 -0.80 16.33
N LEU A 68 -8.75 -0.25 16.32
CA LEU A 68 -9.27 0.49 15.16
C LEU A 68 -8.45 1.75 14.88
N ALA A 69 -8.06 2.49 15.91
CA ALA A 69 -7.21 3.67 15.75
C ALA A 69 -5.84 3.32 15.14
N ALA A 70 -5.20 2.25 15.63
CA ALA A 70 -3.95 1.76 15.05
C ALA A 70 -4.11 1.35 13.58
N LEU A 71 -5.19 0.62 13.25
CA LEU A 71 -5.51 0.23 11.87
C LEU A 71 -5.78 1.44 10.96
N LEU A 72 -6.51 2.44 11.44
CA LEU A 72 -6.80 3.66 10.68
C LEU A 72 -5.50 4.39 10.32
N CYS A 73 -4.59 4.58 11.27
CA CYS A 73 -3.27 5.15 11.00
C CYS A 73 -2.47 4.29 10.01
N LEU A 74 -2.56 2.95 10.12
CA LEU A 74 -1.94 2.04 9.18
C LEU A 74 -2.50 2.24 7.77
N PHE A 75 -3.82 2.29 7.59
CA PHE A 75 -4.46 2.48 6.29
C PHE A 75 -4.08 3.81 5.64
N ILE A 76 -4.03 4.90 6.41
CA ILE A 76 -3.54 6.20 5.92
C ILE A 76 -2.11 6.04 5.38
N SER A 77 -1.25 5.30 6.08
CA SER A 77 0.12 5.05 5.62
C SER A 77 0.21 4.21 4.35
N LEU A 78 -0.79 3.34 4.07
CA LEU A 78 -0.81 2.48 2.88
C LEU A 78 -1.15 3.27 1.60
N VAL A 79 -1.95 4.33 1.70
CA VAL A 79 -2.33 5.17 0.54
C VAL A 79 -1.11 5.73 -0.19
N GLY A 80 -0.03 5.99 0.53
CA GLY A 80 1.22 6.51 -0.03
C GLY A 80 2.14 5.48 -0.69
N ALA A 81 1.80 4.19 -0.68
CA ALA A 81 2.62 3.18 -1.33
C ALA A 81 2.73 3.45 -2.84
N LYS A 82 3.98 3.48 -3.35
CA LYS A 82 4.21 3.69 -4.80
C LYS A 82 3.91 2.41 -5.58
N GLY A 83 3.27 2.55 -6.74
CA GLY A 83 3.12 1.47 -7.71
C GLY A 83 4.50 0.93 -8.14
N ARG A 84 4.60 -0.37 -8.36
CA ARG A 84 5.79 -1.05 -8.90
C ARG A 84 5.33 -1.94 -10.06
N LYS A 85 5.88 -1.74 -11.25
CA LYS A 85 5.44 -2.41 -12.48
C LYS A 85 5.60 -3.95 -12.48
N ASP A 86 6.37 -4.51 -11.56
CA ASP A 86 6.78 -5.93 -11.57
C ASP A 86 6.00 -6.84 -10.62
N GLU A 87 4.83 -6.45 -10.14
CA GLU A 87 4.06 -7.34 -9.26
C GLU A 87 3.32 -8.40 -10.09
N LYS A 88 3.94 -9.59 -10.19
CA LYS A 88 3.40 -10.77 -10.91
C LYS A 88 2.38 -11.57 -10.08
N GLU A 89 2.12 -11.20 -8.83
CA GLU A 89 1.20 -11.93 -7.97
C GLU A 89 -0.25 -11.73 -8.38
N LYS A 90 -1.03 -12.81 -8.31
CA LYS A 90 -2.45 -12.80 -8.62
C LYS A 90 -3.20 -11.93 -7.59
N ALA A 91 -4.08 -11.05 -8.05
CA ALA A 91 -4.90 -10.18 -7.21
C ALA A 91 -5.64 -10.94 -6.09
N LYS A 92 -6.14 -12.14 -6.39
CA LYS A 92 -6.84 -13.01 -5.43
C LYS A 92 -5.94 -13.40 -4.24
N THR A 93 -4.67 -13.67 -4.48
CA THR A 93 -3.71 -14.03 -3.41
C THR A 93 -3.43 -12.83 -2.51
N ILE A 94 -3.26 -11.63 -3.07
CA ILE A 94 -3.01 -10.40 -2.30
C ILE A 94 -4.22 -10.07 -1.40
N VAL A 95 -5.43 -10.15 -1.94
CA VAL A 95 -6.67 -9.93 -1.18
C VAL A 95 -6.81 -10.96 -0.06
N SER A 96 -6.46 -12.24 -0.33
CA SER A 96 -6.50 -13.30 0.69
C SER A 96 -5.55 -13.00 1.87
N TYR A 97 -4.32 -12.56 1.60
CA TYR A 97 -3.38 -12.15 2.67
C TYR A 97 -3.93 -10.99 3.50
N PHE A 98 -4.49 -9.99 2.84
CA PHE A 98 -5.06 -8.83 3.52
C PHE A 98 -6.26 -9.21 4.41
N CYS A 99 -7.20 -9.99 3.89
CA CYS A 99 -8.37 -10.44 4.65
C CYS A 99 -7.97 -11.37 5.80
N CYS A 100 -7.05 -12.31 5.58
CA CYS A 100 -6.53 -13.19 6.62
C CYS A 100 -5.83 -12.39 7.73
N GLY A 101 -5.07 -11.35 7.36
CA GLY A 101 -4.44 -10.43 8.31
C GLY A 101 -5.46 -9.70 9.18
N LEU A 102 -6.53 -9.18 8.59
CA LEU A 102 -7.62 -8.52 9.32
C LEU A 102 -8.33 -9.50 10.27
N LEU A 103 -8.63 -10.71 9.79
CA LEU A 103 -9.27 -11.74 10.62
C LEU A 103 -8.39 -12.09 11.83
N LEU A 104 -7.10 -12.35 11.64
CA LEU A 104 -6.17 -12.64 12.74
C LEU A 104 -6.03 -11.47 13.70
N TYR A 105 -5.95 -10.25 13.17
CA TYR A 105 -5.82 -9.04 13.98
C TYR A 105 -6.99 -8.85 14.95
N PHE A 106 -8.22 -9.08 14.51
CA PHE A 106 -9.40 -8.98 15.38
C PHE A 106 -9.66 -10.25 16.16
N ALA A 107 -9.45 -11.44 15.59
CA ALA A 107 -9.64 -12.71 16.27
C ALA A 107 -8.71 -12.88 17.48
N SER A 108 -7.57 -12.18 17.51
CA SER A 108 -6.69 -12.20 18.69
C SER A 108 -7.40 -11.77 19.98
N ILE A 109 -8.48 -10.97 19.91
CA ILE A 109 -9.27 -10.57 21.09
C ILE A 109 -9.86 -11.80 21.78
N LEU A 110 -10.22 -12.85 21.03
CA LEU A 110 -10.77 -14.08 21.57
C LEU A 110 -9.80 -14.81 22.50
N VAL A 111 -8.50 -14.59 22.33
CA VAL A 111 -7.46 -15.18 23.19
C VAL A 111 -7.58 -14.72 24.65
N LEU A 112 -8.07 -13.49 24.86
CA LEU A 112 -8.26 -12.92 26.20
C LEU A 112 -9.37 -13.62 27.02
N TYR A 113 -10.23 -14.40 26.37
CA TYR A 113 -11.31 -15.16 27.01
C TYR A 113 -10.94 -16.61 27.30
N ILE A 114 -9.70 -17.03 26.98
CA ILE A 114 -9.21 -18.39 27.24
C ILE A 114 -8.70 -18.47 28.69
N ASP A 115 -9.10 -19.48 29.40
CA ASP A 115 -8.58 -19.78 30.75
C ASP A 115 -7.17 -20.39 30.65
N SER A 116 -6.17 -19.56 30.83
CA SER A 116 -4.74 -19.97 30.82
C SER A 116 -3.91 -19.07 31.74
N THR A 117 -2.62 -19.32 31.83
CA THR A 117 -1.71 -18.44 32.58
C THR A 117 -1.62 -17.06 31.94
N ILE A 118 -1.54 -16.02 32.78
CA ILE A 118 -1.50 -14.59 32.34
C ILE A 118 -0.42 -14.38 31.27
N THR A 119 0.75 -14.98 31.48
CA THR A 119 1.89 -14.89 30.56
C THR A 119 1.59 -15.51 29.19
N VAL A 120 0.95 -16.68 29.15
CA VAL A 120 0.61 -17.36 27.89
C VAL A 120 -0.46 -16.57 27.14
N ILE A 121 -1.48 -16.08 27.83
CA ILE A 121 -2.53 -15.24 27.24
C ILE A 121 -1.92 -13.99 26.62
N ALA A 122 -1.06 -13.27 27.36
CA ALA A 122 -0.43 -12.05 26.90
C ALA A 122 0.48 -12.29 25.66
N LEU A 123 1.34 -13.31 25.71
CA LEU A 123 2.23 -13.65 24.59
C LEU A 123 1.43 -14.07 23.34
N SER A 124 0.41 -14.90 23.51
CA SER A 124 -0.44 -15.33 22.40
C SER A 124 -1.23 -14.15 21.80
N TYR A 125 -1.80 -13.30 22.65
CA TYR A 125 -2.53 -12.11 22.22
C TYR A 125 -1.64 -11.15 21.44
N ILE A 126 -0.46 -10.80 21.99
CA ILE A 126 0.51 -9.91 21.35
C ILE A 126 1.01 -10.55 20.04
N GLY A 127 1.40 -11.82 20.07
CA GLY A 127 1.93 -12.54 18.90
C GLY A 127 0.94 -12.60 17.75
N ILE A 128 -0.30 -13.03 18.00
CA ILE A 128 -1.35 -13.12 16.97
C ILE A 128 -1.71 -11.72 16.43
N THR A 129 -1.77 -10.72 17.32
CA THR A 129 -2.06 -9.34 16.89
C THR A 129 -0.93 -8.79 16.00
N ILE A 130 0.34 -9.02 16.34
CA ILE A 130 1.50 -8.58 15.53
C ILE A 130 1.49 -9.29 14.17
N VAL A 131 1.28 -10.61 14.14
CA VAL A 131 1.20 -11.36 12.88
C VAL A 131 0.06 -10.82 12.00
N GLY A 132 -1.13 -10.61 12.57
CA GLY A 132 -2.25 -10.01 11.86
C GLY A 132 -1.91 -8.62 11.32
N TYR A 133 -1.30 -7.77 12.12
CA TYR A 133 -0.86 -6.42 11.72
C TYR A 133 0.15 -6.46 10.57
N LEU A 134 1.15 -7.33 10.62
CA LEU A 134 2.16 -7.48 9.57
C LEU A 134 1.54 -8.01 8.27
N LEU A 135 0.59 -8.93 8.34
CA LEU A 135 -0.15 -9.40 7.17
C LEU A 135 -1.00 -8.29 6.54
N VAL A 136 -1.68 -7.47 7.36
CA VAL A 136 -2.42 -6.29 6.86
C VAL A 136 -1.46 -5.28 6.23
N LEU A 137 -0.30 -5.02 6.84
CA LEU A 137 0.70 -4.11 6.29
C LEU A 137 1.22 -4.61 4.94
N THR A 138 1.66 -5.87 4.85
CA THR A 138 2.24 -6.44 3.62
C THR A 138 1.19 -6.61 2.52
N GLY A 139 0.03 -7.17 2.86
CA GLY A 139 -1.09 -7.33 1.94
C GLY A 139 -1.63 -5.97 1.48
N GLY A 140 -1.76 -5.01 2.37
CA GLY A 140 -2.25 -3.67 2.09
C GLY A 140 -1.31 -2.87 1.17
N VAL A 141 0.02 -2.95 1.37
CA VAL A 141 1.00 -2.32 0.46
C VAL A 141 0.88 -2.90 -0.96
N ARG A 142 0.79 -4.23 -1.08
CA ARG A 142 0.64 -4.90 -2.38
C ARG A 142 -0.70 -4.58 -3.03
N LEU A 143 -1.79 -4.55 -2.26
CA LEU A 143 -3.11 -4.20 -2.73
C LEU A 143 -3.16 -2.76 -3.26
N THR A 144 -2.60 -1.80 -2.53
CA THR A 144 -2.51 -0.39 -2.96
C THR A 144 -1.71 -0.25 -4.26
N ARG A 145 -0.60 -1.00 -4.39
CA ARG A 145 0.19 -1.02 -5.63
C ARG A 145 -0.59 -1.58 -6.80
N LEU A 146 -1.32 -2.67 -6.59
CA LEU A 146 -2.16 -3.30 -7.61
C LEU A 146 -3.26 -2.35 -8.08
N ILE A 147 -3.94 -1.65 -7.16
CA ILE A 147 -4.96 -0.66 -7.49
C ILE A 147 -4.34 0.49 -8.28
N LYS A 148 -3.20 1.03 -7.84
CA LYS A 148 -2.52 2.13 -8.55
C LYS A 148 -2.05 1.70 -9.93
N ASN A 149 -1.45 0.52 -10.08
CA ASN A 149 -1.04 0.01 -11.38
C ASN A 149 -2.24 -0.22 -12.32
N HIS A 150 -3.42 -0.53 -11.78
CA HIS A 150 -4.64 -0.67 -12.57
C HIS A 150 -5.24 0.68 -12.97
N LEU A 151 -5.11 1.69 -12.10
CA LEU A 151 -5.53 3.06 -12.38
C LEU A 151 -4.54 3.81 -13.30
N ASP A 152 -3.24 3.52 -13.15
CA ASP A 152 -2.16 4.07 -13.98
C ASP A 152 -1.96 3.27 -15.28
N LYS A 153 -2.86 2.35 -15.62
CA LYS A 153 -2.90 1.76 -16.96
C LYS A 153 -2.99 2.90 -17.96
N ASP A 154 -1.96 2.96 -18.76
CA ASP A 154 -1.64 4.03 -19.69
C ASP A 154 -2.85 4.30 -20.58
N ILE A 155 -3.65 5.28 -20.17
CA ILE A 155 -4.86 5.72 -20.88
C ILE A 155 -4.51 6.08 -22.34
N PHE A 156 -3.24 6.45 -22.58
CA PHE A 156 -2.75 6.81 -23.90
C PHE A 156 -2.61 5.61 -24.86
N ASN A 157 -2.38 4.39 -24.35
CA ASN A 157 -2.13 3.22 -25.22
C ASN A 157 -3.36 2.34 -25.47
N GLU A 158 -4.39 2.35 -24.62
CA GLU A 158 -5.56 1.48 -24.78
C GLU A 158 -6.87 2.21 -25.07
N LEU A 159 -7.05 3.43 -24.57
CA LEU A 159 -8.34 4.12 -24.59
C LEU A 159 -8.35 5.42 -25.41
N ASN A 160 -7.19 6.06 -25.62
CA ASN A 160 -7.15 7.30 -26.37
C ASN A 160 -7.06 7.04 -27.87
N GLU A 161 -8.00 7.64 -28.57
CA GLU A 161 -7.91 7.75 -30.02
C GLU A 161 -6.71 8.60 -30.39
N THR A 162 -5.83 8.07 -31.22
CA THR A 162 -4.73 8.84 -31.80
C THR A 162 -5.27 9.72 -32.91
N PHE A 163 -4.52 10.77 -33.24
CA PHE A 163 -4.83 11.58 -34.41
C PHE A 163 -4.76 10.72 -35.68
N PRO A 164 -5.54 11.05 -36.72
CA PRO A 164 -5.42 10.37 -38.01
C PRO A 164 -3.98 10.37 -38.48
N GLN A 165 -3.48 9.18 -38.78
CA GLN A 165 -2.13 8.97 -39.30
C GLN A 165 -2.19 8.77 -40.81
N GLU A 166 -1.05 8.92 -41.47
CA GLU A 166 -0.98 8.65 -42.92
C GLU A 166 -1.18 7.18 -43.21
N GLU A 167 -2.26 6.83 -43.86
CA GLU A 167 -2.61 5.45 -44.24
C GLU A 167 -2.04 5.07 -45.64
N ARG A 168 -1.52 6.04 -46.39
CA ARG A 168 -1.00 5.82 -47.74
C ARG A 168 0.48 5.50 -47.68
N LEU A 169 0.87 4.50 -48.47
CA LEU A 169 2.26 4.24 -48.76
C LEU A 169 2.74 5.27 -49.82
N LEU A 170 3.63 6.14 -49.43
CA LEU A 170 4.29 7.10 -50.32
C LEU A 170 5.69 6.59 -50.64
N GLU A 171 5.82 5.90 -51.78
CA GLU A 171 7.05 5.28 -52.19
C GLU A 171 7.73 6.06 -53.32
N ASN A 172 9.03 6.28 -53.22
CA ASN A 172 9.89 6.78 -54.26
C ASN A 172 11.26 6.08 -54.17
N GLU A 173 12.16 6.35 -55.16
CA GLU A 173 13.48 5.71 -55.26
C GLU A 173 14.34 5.91 -53.99
N TYR A 174 14.07 6.95 -53.17
CA TYR A 174 14.87 7.30 -51.98
C TYR A 174 14.04 7.31 -50.70
N SER A 175 12.84 6.68 -50.69
CA SER A 175 12.00 6.66 -49.49
C SER A 175 12.33 5.44 -48.61
N VAL A 176 12.23 5.68 -47.31
CA VAL A 176 12.20 4.62 -46.28
C VAL A 176 10.81 4.61 -45.65
N ASN A 177 10.08 3.53 -45.86
CA ASN A 177 8.70 3.40 -45.42
C ASN A 177 8.62 2.32 -44.33
N LEU A 178 8.16 2.72 -43.12
CA LEU A 178 8.00 1.82 -41.99
C LEU A 178 6.50 1.53 -41.76
N PRO A 179 6.10 0.27 -41.78
CA PRO A 179 4.72 -0.09 -41.44
C PRO A 179 4.47 0.20 -39.96
N ALA A 180 3.34 0.86 -39.68
CA ALA A 180 2.91 1.18 -38.34
C ALA A 180 1.42 0.86 -38.19
N LYS A 181 0.92 0.84 -36.96
CA LYS A 181 -0.50 0.67 -36.66
C LYS A 181 -0.92 1.75 -35.67
N TYR A 182 -2.10 2.31 -35.89
CA TYR A 182 -2.70 3.25 -34.96
C TYR A 182 -4.15 2.88 -34.64
N ARG A 183 -4.64 3.32 -33.50
CA ARG A 183 -5.99 3.08 -33.05
C ARG A 183 -6.84 4.32 -33.24
N MET A 184 -7.95 4.17 -33.96
CA MET A 184 -8.92 5.24 -34.17
C MET A 184 -10.34 4.68 -34.14
N ARG A 185 -11.23 5.28 -33.35
CA ARG A 185 -12.62 4.84 -33.15
C ARG A 185 -12.73 3.36 -32.83
N GLU A 186 -11.98 2.92 -31.83
CA GLU A 186 -11.90 1.53 -31.36
C GLU A 186 -11.39 0.50 -32.39
N ARG A 187 -10.97 0.94 -33.57
CA ARG A 187 -10.43 0.08 -34.63
C ARG A 187 -8.96 0.30 -34.80
N LEU A 188 -8.24 -0.81 -34.93
CA LEU A 188 -6.83 -0.81 -35.30
C LEU A 188 -6.74 -0.60 -36.82
N ARG A 189 -6.01 0.42 -37.25
CA ARG A 189 -5.78 0.73 -38.66
C ARG A 189 -4.30 0.64 -38.98
N ASP A 190 -3.99 0.27 -40.22
CA ASP A 190 -2.62 0.29 -40.71
C ASP A 190 -2.24 1.71 -41.13
N SER A 191 -1.04 2.08 -40.87
CA SER A 191 -0.45 3.39 -41.24
C SER A 191 0.97 3.23 -41.71
N TRP A 192 1.52 4.27 -42.31
CA TRP A 192 2.89 4.31 -42.80
C TRP A 192 3.64 5.51 -42.28
N ILE A 193 4.83 5.29 -41.78
CA ILE A 193 5.80 6.35 -41.51
C ILE A 193 6.62 6.51 -42.78
N ASN A 194 6.26 7.48 -43.61
CA ASN A 194 6.88 7.73 -44.90
C ASN A 194 7.97 8.77 -44.73
N ILE A 195 9.23 8.35 -44.87
CA ILE A 195 10.40 9.22 -44.84
C ILE A 195 10.85 9.41 -46.29
N ILE A 196 10.46 10.53 -46.86
CA ILE A 196 10.75 10.81 -48.29
C ILE A 196 12.03 11.63 -48.39
N ASN A 197 13.01 11.15 -49.14
CA ASN A 197 14.29 11.79 -49.39
C ASN A 197 15.08 12.16 -48.11
N PRO A 198 15.58 11.20 -47.33
CA PRO A 198 16.26 11.46 -46.08
C PRO A 198 17.74 11.95 -46.29
N PHE A 199 17.94 12.93 -47.17
CA PHE A 199 19.29 13.44 -47.51
C PHE A 199 19.97 14.24 -46.40
N ARG A 200 19.27 14.62 -45.35
CA ARG A 200 19.80 15.46 -44.25
C ARG A 200 20.02 14.70 -42.95
N GLY A 201 19.96 13.38 -43.00
CA GLY A 201 20.08 12.53 -41.82
C GLY A 201 18.77 12.42 -41.02
N LEU A 202 18.51 11.22 -40.51
CA LEU A 202 17.45 10.90 -39.59
C LEU A 202 18.05 10.86 -38.20
N LEU A 203 17.66 11.79 -37.33
CA LEU A 203 17.92 11.72 -35.89
C LEU A 203 16.77 10.97 -35.26
N VAL A 204 17.02 9.77 -34.77
CA VAL A 204 16.08 8.94 -34.01
C VAL A 204 16.40 9.04 -32.54
#